data_6f6be5482e48c37456e372b1a8637d53
#
_entry.id   6f6be5482e48c37456e372b1a8637d53
#
_cell.length_a   1.000
_cell.length_b   1.000
_cell.length_c   1.000
_cell.angle_alpha   90.00
_cell.angle_beta   90.00
_cell.angle_gamma   90.00
#
_symmetry.space_group_name_H-M   'P 1'
#
loop_
_entity.id
_entity.type
_entity.pdbx_description
1 polymer ?
#
loop_
_entity_poly.entity_id
_entity_poly.type
_entity_poly.pdbx_seq_one_letter_code
_entity_poly.pdbx_strand_id
1 'polypeptide(L)'
;ETSRREAGLSDGAATVVIIAEHKKPKPEPLAKGLTLFTVHVRRGFPDVQDPRLNSHSKLNCITACIQANHAGVDEALMLDPHGFVATCNSTHFFIVRKGEVWTSTGQYCLGGITRGNVIALCRDNAIPVFEKSFSLTDVYGADEAFVTGTFAGVVPVHTVDGRRISDRGTARGPMVERLQALYQDLVARDVATRAKPPKTR
;
A
#
# COMPACT_ATOMS: atom_id res chain seq x y z
N GLU A 1 14.14 23.63 -28.53
CA GLU A 1 13.60 22.52 -29.37
C GLU A 1 14.61 21.38 -29.50
N THR A 2 15.87 21.66 -29.84
CA THR A 2 16.90 20.64 -30.04
C THR A 2 17.18 19.83 -28.74
N SER A 3 17.26 20.48 -27.59
CA SER A 3 17.51 19.80 -26.29
C SER A 3 16.36 18.86 -25.86
N ARG A 4 15.11 19.14 -26.26
CA ARG A 4 13.96 18.25 -25.97
C ARG A 4 14.00 16.99 -26.82
N ARG A 5 14.42 17.09 -28.06
CA ARG A 5 14.59 15.90 -28.95
C ARG A 5 15.75 15.02 -28.52
N GLU A 6 16.86 15.60 -28.09
CA GLU A 6 18.02 14.88 -27.55
C GLU A 6 17.70 14.16 -26.23
N ALA A 7 16.82 14.72 -25.40
CA ALA A 7 16.33 14.06 -24.19
C ALA A 7 15.23 13.00 -24.45
N GLY A 8 14.87 12.74 -25.71
CA GLY A 8 13.79 11.79 -26.06
C GLY A 8 12.39 12.26 -25.63
N LEU A 9 12.22 13.55 -25.37
CA LEU A 9 10.93 14.14 -25.04
C LEU A 9 10.18 14.43 -26.35
N SER A 10 9.09 13.71 -26.59
CA SER A 10 8.20 13.97 -27.73
C SER A 10 7.53 15.34 -27.59
N ASP A 11 7.07 15.92 -28.70
CA ASP A 11 6.40 17.23 -28.79
C ASP A 11 5.05 17.31 -28.05
N GLY A 12 4.96 16.71 -26.87
CA GLY A 12 3.82 16.83 -25.97
C GLY A 12 2.76 15.75 -26.09
N ALA A 13 2.86 14.81 -27.03
CA ALA A 13 1.94 13.67 -27.10
C ALA A 13 2.41 12.54 -26.18
N ALA A 14 1.60 12.22 -25.17
CA ALA A 14 1.85 11.07 -24.32
C ALA A 14 1.52 9.77 -25.06
N THR A 15 2.38 8.75 -24.95
CA THR A 15 2.04 7.39 -25.42
C THR A 15 1.09 6.77 -24.39
N VAL A 16 -0.12 6.42 -24.85
CA VAL A 16 -1.11 5.72 -24.02
C VAL A 16 -1.14 4.25 -24.41
N VAL A 17 -0.87 3.38 -23.44
CA VAL A 17 -0.96 1.92 -23.61
C VAL A 17 -2.04 1.39 -22.70
N ILE A 18 -3.01 0.67 -23.25
CA ILE A 18 -4.12 0.04 -22.51
C ILE A 18 -3.98 -1.47 -22.63
N ILE A 19 -3.75 -2.15 -21.49
CA ILE A 19 -3.69 -3.61 -21.40
C ILE A 19 -4.90 -4.07 -20.60
N ALA A 20 -5.86 -4.71 -21.27
CA ALA A 20 -7.06 -5.23 -20.62
C ALA A 20 -6.81 -6.65 -20.10
N GLU A 21 -6.93 -6.85 -18.79
CA GLU A 21 -6.82 -8.17 -18.13
C GLU A 21 -8.04 -8.42 -17.27
N HIS A 22 -8.58 -9.64 -17.34
CA HIS A 22 -9.68 -10.07 -16.45
C HIS A 22 -9.11 -10.70 -15.17
N LYS A 23 -8.92 -9.89 -14.13
CA LYS A 23 -8.40 -10.32 -12.82
C LYS A 23 -9.38 -10.02 -11.71
N LYS A 24 -9.51 -10.97 -10.76
CA LYS A 24 -10.23 -10.79 -9.49
C LYS A 24 -9.29 -11.06 -8.33
N PRO A 25 -9.40 -10.32 -7.21
CA PRO A 25 -8.65 -10.62 -5.99
C PRO A 25 -8.95 -12.06 -5.53
N LYS A 26 -7.92 -12.78 -5.13
CA LYS A 26 -8.11 -14.11 -4.53
C LYS A 26 -8.69 -13.92 -3.12
N PRO A 27 -9.67 -14.75 -2.71
CA PRO A 27 -10.27 -14.64 -1.36
C PRO A 27 -9.30 -15.06 -0.24
N GLU A 28 -8.34 -15.94 -0.53
CA GLU A 28 -7.42 -16.48 0.49
C GLU A 28 -6.56 -15.41 1.18
N PRO A 29 -5.86 -14.48 0.49
CA PRO A 29 -5.09 -13.43 1.15
C PRO A 29 -5.97 -12.51 2.00
N LEU A 30 -7.23 -12.28 1.60
CA LEU A 30 -8.17 -11.44 2.34
C LEU A 30 -8.59 -12.07 3.68
N ALA A 31 -8.56 -13.39 3.78
CA ALA A 31 -8.91 -14.13 4.99
C ALA A 31 -7.69 -14.56 5.81
N LYS A 32 -6.66 -15.11 5.15
CA LYS A 32 -5.48 -15.70 5.82
C LYS A 32 -4.39 -14.66 6.12
N GLY A 33 -4.40 -13.53 5.41
CA GLY A 33 -3.36 -12.51 5.49
C GLY A 33 -2.11 -12.86 4.69
N LEU A 34 -1.26 -11.84 4.50
CA LEU A 34 0.02 -11.93 3.79
C LEU A 34 1.17 -12.15 4.76
N THR A 35 2.24 -12.73 4.22
CA THR A 35 3.55 -12.80 4.86
C THR A 35 4.47 -11.76 4.25
N LEU A 36 5.16 -10.99 5.09
CA LEU A 36 6.10 -9.96 4.64
C LEU A 36 7.52 -10.24 5.14
N PHE A 37 8.48 -9.75 4.40
CA PHE A 37 9.89 -9.76 4.78
C PHE A 37 10.50 -8.36 4.63
N THR A 38 11.18 -7.90 5.67
CA THR A 38 11.91 -6.63 5.64
C THR A 38 13.16 -6.77 4.80
N VAL A 39 13.21 -6.08 3.68
CA VAL A 39 14.33 -6.15 2.74
C VAL A 39 15.39 -5.10 3.04
N HIS A 40 16.63 -5.34 2.62
CA HIS A 40 17.71 -4.37 2.79
C HIS A 40 17.62 -3.18 1.82
N VAL A 41 16.91 -3.33 0.70
CA VAL A 41 16.69 -2.24 -0.26
C VAL A 41 15.82 -1.17 0.38
N ARG A 42 16.36 0.04 0.50
CA ARG A 42 15.66 1.18 1.09
C ARG A 42 14.89 1.98 0.02
N ARG A 43 13.85 2.68 0.45
CA ARG A 43 13.31 3.77 -0.35
C ARG A 43 14.34 4.89 -0.39
N GLY A 44 14.54 5.51 -1.56
CA GLY A 44 15.56 6.54 -1.74
C GLY A 44 15.13 7.93 -1.29
N PHE A 45 16.11 8.84 -1.22
CA PHE A 45 15.85 10.28 -1.07
C PHE A 45 15.24 10.85 -2.37
N PRO A 46 14.43 11.92 -2.28
CA PRO A 46 13.75 12.51 -3.44
C PRO A 46 14.69 13.19 -4.45
N ASP A 47 15.93 13.51 -4.06
CA ASP A 47 16.96 14.07 -4.93
C ASP A 47 17.56 13.09 -5.94
N VAL A 48 17.45 11.78 -5.65
CA VAL A 48 17.89 10.72 -6.57
C VAL A 48 16.73 10.32 -7.50
N GLN A 49 15.62 9.92 -6.91
CA GLN A 49 14.36 9.63 -7.59
C GLN A 49 13.25 9.79 -6.56
N ASP A 50 12.41 10.81 -6.70
CA ASP A 50 11.32 11.04 -5.75
C ASP A 50 10.41 9.80 -5.68
N PRO A 51 10.37 9.09 -4.54
CA PRO A 51 9.58 7.88 -4.37
C PRO A 51 8.06 8.12 -4.44
N ARG A 52 7.63 9.38 -4.46
CA ARG A 52 6.23 9.77 -4.68
C ARG A 52 5.82 9.77 -6.15
N LEU A 53 6.78 9.72 -7.07
CA LEU A 53 6.51 9.64 -8.50
C LEU A 53 6.14 8.21 -8.91
N ASN A 54 4.97 8.08 -9.56
CA ASN A 54 4.58 6.80 -10.16
C ASN A 54 5.14 6.72 -11.60
N SER A 55 6.38 6.28 -11.72
CA SER A 55 7.08 6.15 -13.01
C SER A 55 7.20 4.69 -13.44
N HIS A 56 7.57 4.47 -14.71
CA HIS A 56 7.91 3.14 -15.24
C HIS A 56 9.22 2.60 -14.66
N SER A 57 10.09 3.45 -14.10
CA SER A 57 11.29 3.03 -13.40
C SER A 57 10.94 2.41 -12.06
N LYS A 58 10.69 1.11 -12.05
CA LYS A 58 10.31 0.34 -10.85
C LYS A 58 11.46 -0.46 -10.23
N LEU A 59 12.72 -0.17 -10.62
CA LEU A 59 13.90 -0.96 -10.20
C LEU A 59 14.01 -1.12 -8.68
N ASN A 60 13.79 -0.06 -7.92
CA ASN A 60 13.81 -0.11 -6.45
C ASN A 60 12.76 -1.11 -5.91
N CYS A 61 11.51 -1.03 -6.40
CA CYS A 61 10.43 -1.93 -5.98
C CYS A 61 10.62 -3.35 -6.49
N ILE A 62 11.13 -3.55 -7.71
CA ILE A 62 11.39 -4.88 -8.30
C ILE A 62 12.53 -5.58 -7.56
N THR A 63 13.61 -4.87 -7.22
CA THR A 63 14.70 -5.44 -6.41
C THR A 63 14.19 -5.90 -5.03
N ALA A 64 13.33 -5.10 -4.41
CA ALA A 64 12.67 -5.48 -3.16
C ALA A 64 11.77 -6.72 -3.33
N CYS A 65 10.99 -6.79 -4.40
CA CYS A 65 10.13 -7.93 -4.74
C CYS A 65 10.96 -9.22 -4.93
N ILE A 66 12.10 -9.14 -5.64
CA ILE A 66 13.01 -10.28 -5.83
C ILE A 66 13.51 -10.81 -4.48
N GLN A 67 13.86 -9.93 -3.54
CA GLN A 67 14.30 -10.35 -2.21
C GLN A 67 13.16 -11.02 -1.41
N ALA A 68 11.95 -10.50 -1.49
CA ALA A 68 10.78 -11.14 -0.87
C ALA A 68 10.50 -12.53 -1.46
N ASN A 69 10.59 -12.67 -2.78
CA ASN A 69 10.43 -13.96 -3.46
C ASN A 69 11.50 -14.97 -3.02
N HIS A 70 12.77 -14.54 -2.90
CA HIS A 70 13.84 -15.40 -2.40
C HIS A 70 13.63 -15.81 -0.93
N ALA A 71 13.02 -14.95 -0.12
CA ALA A 71 12.64 -15.25 1.25
C ALA A 71 11.37 -16.13 1.36
N GLY A 72 10.70 -16.43 0.24
CA GLY A 72 9.50 -17.27 0.21
C GLY A 72 8.26 -16.59 0.80
N VAL A 73 8.18 -15.25 0.74
CA VAL A 73 7.06 -14.46 1.27
C VAL A 73 6.31 -13.74 0.16
N ASP A 74 5.13 -13.20 0.50
CA ASP A 74 4.22 -12.60 -0.47
C ASP A 74 4.66 -11.20 -0.92
N GLU A 75 5.24 -10.38 -0.03
CA GLU A 75 5.61 -9.01 -0.34
C GLU A 75 6.78 -8.50 0.53
N ALA A 76 7.54 -7.54 0.00
CA ALA A 76 8.64 -6.90 0.71
C ALA A 76 8.15 -5.72 1.56
N LEU A 77 8.56 -5.65 2.82
CA LEU A 77 8.47 -4.45 3.64
C LEU A 77 9.75 -3.62 3.45
N MET A 78 9.61 -2.37 3.03
CA MET A 78 10.70 -1.46 2.73
C MET A 78 10.78 -0.37 3.78
N LEU A 79 11.99 -0.06 4.23
CA LEU A 79 12.24 1.04 5.14
C LEU A 79 12.70 2.28 4.36
N ASP A 80 12.57 3.43 4.98
CA ASP A 80 13.11 4.70 4.48
C ASP A 80 14.64 4.79 4.72
N PRO A 81 15.32 5.86 4.26
CA PRO A 81 16.75 6.02 4.47
C PRO A 81 17.16 6.12 5.95
N HIS A 82 16.22 6.48 6.83
CA HIS A 82 16.45 6.64 8.28
C HIS A 82 16.16 5.36 9.07
N GLY A 83 15.67 4.29 8.40
CA GLY A 83 15.37 3.01 9.05
C GLY A 83 13.93 2.87 9.57
N PHE A 84 13.05 3.84 9.31
CA PHE A 84 11.63 3.73 9.64
C PHE A 84 10.86 3.05 8.52
N VAL A 85 9.70 2.49 8.86
CA VAL A 85 8.81 1.85 7.89
C VAL A 85 8.32 2.89 6.86
N ALA A 86 8.50 2.57 5.58
CA ALA A 86 8.07 3.43 4.48
C ALA A 86 6.82 2.89 3.77
N THR A 87 6.94 1.70 3.19
CA THR A 87 5.90 1.10 2.33
C THR A 87 6.25 -0.36 2.03
N CYS A 88 5.37 -1.06 1.32
CA CYS A 88 5.75 -2.32 0.66
C CYS A 88 6.16 -2.08 -0.80
N ASN A 89 6.63 -3.12 -1.50
CA ASN A 89 7.08 -2.98 -2.89
C ASN A 89 5.92 -2.66 -3.87
N SER A 90 4.68 -3.03 -3.56
CA SER A 90 3.51 -2.75 -4.40
C SER A 90 2.29 -2.18 -3.66
N THR A 91 2.29 -2.24 -2.33
CA THR A 91 1.20 -1.79 -1.46
C THR A 91 1.69 -0.82 -0.39
N HIS A 92 0.78 -0.22 0.39
CA HIS A 92 1.11 0.61 1.55
C HIS A 92 0.84 -0.16 2.83
N PHE A 93 1.75 -0.01 3.80
CA PHE A 93 1.72 -0.74 5.05
C PHE A 93 1.13 0.06 6.21
N PHE A 94 0.35 -0.62 7.03
CA PHE A 94 -0.29 -0.09 8.22
C PHE A 94 -0.16 -1.06 9.38
N ILE A 95 -0.11 -0.53 10.60
CA ILE A 95 -0.26 -1.29 11.83
C ILE A 95 -1.42 -0.76 12.66
N VAL A 96 -1.99 -1.63 13.48
CA VAL A 96 -2.91 -1.27 14.55
C VAL A 96 -2.22 -1.50 15.88
N ARG A 97 -2.23 -0.50 16.74
CA ARG A 97 -1.62 -0.60 18.07
C ARG A 97 -2.47 0.14 19.08
N LYS A 98 -2.95 -0.58 20.10
CA LYS A 98 -3.80 -0.02 21.17
C LYS A 98 -5.03 0.74 20.64
N GLY A 99 -5.64 0.20 19.58
CA GLY A 99 -6.81 0.81 18.93
C GLY A 99 -6.51 1.97 17.99
N GLU A 100 -5.25 2.36 17.80
CA GLU A 100 -4.80 3.38 16.85
C GLU A 100 -4.31 2.72 15.56
N VAL A 101 -4.57 3.35 14.42
CA VAL A 101 -4.08 2.96 13.10
C VAL A 101 -2.89 3.84 12.74
N TRP A 102 -1.73 3.24 12.44
CA TRP A 102 -0.52 3.96 12.06
C TRP A 102 -0.08 3.59 10.65
N THR A 103 0.37 4.58 9.91
CA THR A 103 1.05 4.40 8.63
C THR A 103 2.20 5.40 8.51
N SER A 104 3.11 5.18 7.55
CA SER A 104 4.25 6.07 7.33
C SER A 104 3.81 7.49 6.97
N THR A 105 4.71 8.47 7.13
CA THR A 105 4.46 9.89 6.83
C THR A 105 4.09 10.16 5.37
N GLY A 106 4.34 9.23 4.46
CA GLY A 106 4.11 9.40 3.03
C GLY A 106 5.28 10.06 2.27
N GLN A 107 6.35 10.47 2.95
CA GLN A 107 7.49 11.13 2.30
C GLN A 107 8.26 10.20 1.36
N TYR A 108 8.30 8.90 1.67
CA TYR A 108 9.09 7.90 0.95
C TYR A 108 8.23 6.84 0.24
N CYS A 109 6.97 7.15 -0.07
CA CYS A 109 6.07 6.27 -0.80
C CYS A 109 5.12 7.06 -1.72
N LEU A 110 4.40 6.35 -2.59
CA LEU A 110 3.38 6.95 -3.44
C LEU A 110 2.23 7.53 -2.61
N GLY A 111 1.55 8.56 -3.12
CA GLY A 111 0.25 9.01 -2.61
C GLY A 111 -0.83 8.01 -3.01
N GLY A 112 -0.88 6.84 -2.35
CA GLY A 112 -1.79 5.75 -2.72
C GLY A 112 -3.25 6.09 -2.51
N ILE A 113 -4.08 5.86 -3.52
CA ILE A 113 -5.52 6.13 -3.47
C ILE A 113 -6.18 5.31 -2.35
N THR A 114 -5.91 4.01 -2.27
CA THR A 114 -6.47 3.15 -1.20
C THR A 114 -5.96 3.57 0.18
N ARG A 115 -4.67 3.94 0.29
CA ARG A 115 -4.11 4.50 1.52
C ARG A 115 -4.86 5.74 1.97
N GLY A 116 -5.06 6.70 1.08
CA GLY A 116 -5.80 7.93 1.36
C GLY A 116 -7.24 7.67 1.78
N ASN A 117 -7.93 6.77 1.09
CA ASN A 117 -9.29 6.37 1.42
C ASN A 117 -9.39 5.73 2.81
N VAL A 118 -8.45 4.84 3.17
CA VAL A 118 -8.43 4.22 4.52
C VAL A 118 -8.20 5.27 5.60
N ILE A 119 -7.29 6.22 5.39
CA ILE A 119 -7.07 7.34 6.33
C ILE A 119 -8.34 8.18 6.49
N ALA A 120 -9.02 8.52 5.39
CA ALA A 120 -10.29 9.24 5.42
C ALA A 120 -11.38 8.44 6.16
N LEU A 121 -11.54 7.16 5.86
CA LEU A 121 -12.48 6.27 6.54
C LEU A 121 -12.21 6.19 8.05
N CYS A 122 -10.95 6.15 8.47
CA CYS A 122 -10.62 6.20 9.89
C CYS A 122 -11.11 7.50 10.53
N ARG A 123 -10.81 8.64 9.92
CA ARG A 123 -11.24 9.97 10.41
C ARG A 123 -12.76 10.10 10.48
N ASP A 124 -13.47 9.69 9.42
CA ASP A 124 -14.91 9.76 9.30
C ASP A 124 -15.65 8.85 10.31
N ASN A 125 -14.97 7.80 10.81
CA ASN A 125 -15.54 6.83 11.75
C ASN A 125 -14.92 6.92 13.17
N ALA A 126 -14.30 8.06 13.50
CA ALA A 126 -13.68 8.33 14.81
C ALA A 126 -12.65 7.24 15.23
N ILE A 127 -11.92 6.67 14.25
CA ILE A 127 -10.81 5.76 14.50
C ILE A 127 -9.52 6.61 14.53
N PRO A 128 -8.77 6.64 15.63
CA PRO A 128 -7.50 7.38 15.69
C PRO A 128 -6.54 6.88 14.62
N VAL A 129 -6.08 7.78 13.74
CA VAL A 129 -5.16 7.44 12.66
C VAL A 129 -4.01 8.43 12.61
N PHE A 130 -2.78 7.92 12.49
CA PHE A 130 -1.55 8.71 12.52
C PHE A 130 -0.65 8.38 11.32
N GLU A 131 -0.27 9.42 10.60
CA GLU A 131 0.77 9.40 9.60
C GLU A 131 2.08 9.81 10.27
N LYS A 132 2.91 8.84 10.67
CA LYS A 132 4.12 9.08 11.47
C LYS A 132 5.23 8.08 11.18
N SER A 133 6.44 8.41 11.61
CA SER A 133 7.56 7.47 11.59
C SER A 133 7.38 6.44 12.71
N PHE A 134 7.59 5.16 12.39
CA PHE A 134 7.62 4.06 13.33
C PHE A 134 8.60 2.98 12.88
N SER A 135 9.13 2.23 13.81
CA SER A 135 10.20 1.27 13.59
C SER A 135 9.69 -0.16 13.45
N LEU A 136 10.58 -1.10 13.10
CA LEU A 136 10.25 -2.53 13.12
C LEU A 136 9.88 -3.04 14.52
N THR A 137 10.41 -2.43 15.58
CA THR A 137 10.00 -2.77 16.96
C THR A 137 8.52 -2.46 17.18
N ASP A 138 8.02 -1.36 16.62
CA ASP A 138 6.58 -1.04 16.66
C ASP A 138 5.74 -2.03 15.87
N VAL A 139 6.25 -2.47 14.70
CA VAL A 139 5.61 -3.49 13.86
C VAL A 139 5.49 -4.81 14.61
N TYR A 140 6.57 -5.29 15.23
CA TYR A 140 6.57 -6.57 15.95
C TYR A 140 5.71 -6.54 17.22
N GLY A 141 5.48 -5.36 17.78
CA GLY A 141 4.58 -5.16 18.94
C GLY A 141 3.17 -4.69 18.55
N ALA A 142 2.79 -4.77 17.27
CA ALA A 142 1.47 -4.37 16.84
C ALA A 142 0.40 -5.42 17.16
N ASP A 143 -0.83 -4.95 17.41
CA ASP A 143 -2.00 -5.81 17.62
C ASP A 143 -2.49 -6.44 16.32
N GLU A 144 -2.44 -5.67 15.20
CA GLU A 144 -2.81 -6.07 13.85
C GLU A 144 -1.91 -5.35 12.84
N ALA A 145 -1.77 -5.93 11.63
CA ALA A 145 -1.16 -5.24 10.51
C ALA A 145 -1.94 -5.53 9.22
N PHE A 146 -1.85 -4.60 8.27
CA PHE A 146 -2.48 -4.75 6.96
C PHE A 146 -1.77 -3.93 5.90
N VAL A 147 -2.03 -4.28 4.66
CA VAL A 147 -1.59 -3.51 3.50
C VAL A 147 -2.77 -2.99 2.70
N THR A 148 -2.53 -1.94 1.91
CA THR A 148 -3.56 -1.35 1.05
C THR A 148 -3.10 -1.23 -0.39
N GLY A 149 -3.97 -1.61 -1.34
CA GLY A 149 -3.70 -1.52 -2.76
C GLY A 149 -4.99 -1.45 -3.57
N THR A 150 -4.93 -0.88 -4.77
CA THR A 150 -6.10 -0.67 -5.63
C THR A 150 -6.76 -1.97 -6.10
N PHE A 151 -5.99 -3.06 -6.21
CA PHE A 151 -6.50 -4.33 -6.68
C PHE A 151 -7.32 -5.10 -5.63
N ALA A 152 -6.86 -5.14 -4.37
CA ALA A 152 -7.46 -5.95 -3.32
C ALA A 152 -8.03 -5.15 -2.14
N GLY A 153 -7.88 -3.82 -2.15
CA GLY A 153 -8.34 -2.97 -1.06
C GLY A 153 -7.48 -3.11 0.19
N VAL A 154 -8.09 -3.54 1.29
CA VAL A 154 -7.44 -3.77 2.60
C VAL A 154 -7.16 -5.26 2.76
N VAL A 155 -5.88 -5.64 2.89
CA VAL A 155 -5.46 -7.04 3.03
C VAL A 155 -4.70 -7.21 4.34
N PRO A 156 -5.11 -8.15 5.22
CA PRO A 156 -4.41 -8.41 6.47
C PRO A 156 -2.95 -8.85 6.25
N VAL A 157 -2.10 -8.58 7.22
CA VAL A 157 -0.73 -9.13 7.29
C VAL A 157 -0.65 -10.05 8.50
N HIS A 158 -0.26 -11.29 8.26
CA HIS A 158 -0.18 -12.33 9.28
C HIS A 158 1.22 -12.38 9.93
N THR A 159 2.26 -12.22 9.13
CA THR A 159 3.64 -12.44 9.56
C THR A 159 4.56 -11.39 8.94
N VAL A 160 5.48 -10.85 9.73
CA VAL A 160 6.57 -9.99 9.28
C VAL A 160 7.88 -10.56 9.81
N ASP A 161 8.85 -10.82 8.95
CA ASP A 161 10.17 -11.37 9.28
C ASP A 161 10.11 -12.68 10.10
N GLY A 162 9.16 -13.56 9.74
CA GLY A 162 8.92 -14.81 10.43
C GLY A 162 8.19 -14.67 11.79
N ARG A 163 7.87 -13.45 12.22
CA ARG A 163 7.14 -13.16 13.46
C ARG A 163 5.67 -12.96 13.18
N ARG A 164 4.81 -13.67 13.89
CA ARG A 164 3.37 -13.46 13.82
C ARG A 164 3.03 -12.08 14.40
N ILE A 165 2.21 -11.35 13.66
CA ILE A 165 1.59 -10.11 14.14
C ILE A 165 0.25 -10.50 14.74
N SER A 166 0.02 -10.22 15.99
CA SER A 166 -1.15 -10.63 16.76
C SER A 166 -1.07 -12.03 17.40
N ASP A 167 -1.29 -12.06 18.70
CA ASP A 167 -1.36 -13.31 19.49
C ASP A 167 -2.73 -14.02 19.36
N ARG A 168 -3.68 -13.43 18.65
CA ARG A 168 -5.08 -13.93 18.56
C ARG A 168 -5.28 -15.11 17.63
N GLY A 169 -4.23 -15.61 16.99
CA GLY A 169 -4.30 -16.77 16.12
C GLY A 169 -4.92 -16.52 14.73
N THR A 170 -5.47 -15.34 14.47
CA THR A 170 -6.03 -14.93 13.19
C THR A 170 -5.28 -13.73 12.61
N ALA A 171 -5.03 -13.74 11.31
CA ALA A 171 -4.43 -12.60 10.62
C ALA A 171 -5.37 -11.39 10.56
N ARG A 172 -6.67 -11.64 10.64
CA ARG A 172 -7.75 -10.68 10.52
C ARG A 172 -8.28 -10.34 11.91
N GLY A 173 -7.71 -9.31 12.50
CA GLY A 173 -8.22 -8.77 13.77
C GLY A 173 -9.44 -7.85 13.57
N PRO A 174 -10.08 -7.41 14.67
CA PRO A 174 -11.34 -6.67 14.63
C PRO A 174 -11.22 -5.30 13.93
N MET A 175 -10.07 -4.63 14.02
CA MET A 175 -9.87 -3.34 13.35
C MET A 175 -9.73 -3.54 11.83
N VAL A 176 -8.94 -4.51 11.40
CA VAL A 176 -8.78 -4.84 9.98
C VAL A 176 -10.12 -5.28 9.39
N GLU A 177 -10.90 -6.09 10.09
CA GLU A 177 -12.24 -6.50 9.66
C GLU A 177 -13.17 -5.29 9.48
N ARG A 178 -13.18 -4.38 10.45
CA ARG A 178 -13.96 -3.14 10.38
C ARG A 178 -13.55 -2.28 9.19
N LEU A 179 -12.25 -2.09 8.96
CA LEU A 179 -11.73 -1.31 7.83
C LEU A 179 -12.01 -1.96 6.47
N GLN A 180 -11.97 -3.29 6.38
CA GLN A 180 -12.39 -4.01 5.18
C GLN A 180 -13.86 -3.74 4.84
N ALA A 181 -14.75 -3.84 5.83
CA ALA A 181 -16.17 -3.57 5.64
C ALA A 181 -16.42 -2.12 5.19
N LEU A 182 -15.84 -1.14 5.89
CA LEU A 182 -15.94 0.28 5.53
C LEU A 182 -15.43 0.58 4.11
N TYR A 183 -14.32 -0.06 3.71
CA TYR A 183 -13.77 0.10 2.38
C TYR A 183 -14.66 -0.53 1.30
N GLN A 184 -15.22 -1.71 1.55
CA GLN A 184 -16.18 -2.36 0.64
C GLN A 184 -17.44 -1.50 0.44
N ASP A 185 -17.97 -0.92 1.51
CA ASP A 185 -19.12 0.00 1.47
C ASP A 185 -18.79 1.28 0.67
N LEU A 186 -17.57 1.81 0.82
CA LEU A 186 -17.11 2.96 0.03
C LEU A 186 -17.10 2.63 -1.46
N VAL A 187 -16.53 1.49 -1.84
CA VAL A 187 -16.47 1.02 -3.23
C VAL A 187 -17.88 0.80 -3.78
N ALA A 188 -18.76 0.14 -3.03
CA ALA A 188 -20.13 -0.12 -3.47
C ALA A 188 -20.90 1.19 -3.72
N ARG A 189 -20.74 2.18 -2.86
CA ARG A 189 -21.36 3.52 -3.03
C ARG A 189 -20.81 4.26 -4.24
N ASP A 190 -19.49 4.24 -4.47
CA ASP A 190 -18.86 4.90 -5.62
C ASP A 190 -19.35 4.28 -6.94
N VAL A 191 -19.38 2.95 -7.02
CA VAL A 191 -19.89 2.22 -8.20
C VAL A 191 -21.38 2.56 -8.45
N ALA A 192 -22.22 2.54 -7.42
CA ALA A 192 -23.63 2.86 -7.55
C ALA A 192 -23.89 4.32 -8.01
N THR A 193 -23.04 5.25 -7.59
CA THR A 193 -23.13 6.66 -7.98
C THR A 193 -22.73 6.87 -9.45
N ARG A 194 -21.72 6.17 -9.92
CA ARG A 194 -21.22 6.26 -11.31
C ARG A 194 -22.07 5.48 -12.31
N ALA A 195 -22.81 4.46 -11.85
CA ALA A 195 -23.71 3.67 -12.69
C ALA A 195 -25.00 4.46 -13.09
N LYS A 196 -25.27 5.63 -12.51
CA LYS A 196 -26.38 6.49 -12.96
C LYS A 196 -25.99 7.16 -14.27
N PRO A 197 -26.79 7.02 -15.36
CA PRO A 197 -26.51 7.70 -16.62
C PRO A 197 -26.43 9.22 -16.38
N PRO A 198 -25.58 9.95 -17.13
CA PRO A 198 -25.53 11.40 -17.03
C PRO A 198 -26.94 11.95 -17.29
N LYS A 199 -27.43 12.83 -16.41
CA LYS A 199 -28.68 13.55 -16.65
C LYS A 199 -28.47 14.31 -17.95
N THR A 200 -29.13 13.87 -19.03
CA THR A 200 -29.23 14.62 -20.29
C THR A 200 -29.84 15.98 -19.94
N ARG A 201 -29.09 17.04 -20.18
CA ARG A 201 -29.61 18.43 -20.17
C ARG A 201 -30.29 18.69 -21.48
#